data_ea0aebfe59534cac6c4acadb1106881b
#
_entry.id   ea0aebfe59534cac6c4acadb1106881b
#
_cell.length_a   1.000
_cell.length_b   1.000
_cell.length_c   1.000
_cell.angle_alpha   90.00
_cell.angle_beta   90.00
_cell.angle_gamma   90.00
#
_symmetry.space_group_name_H-M   'P 1'
#
loop_
_entity.id
_entity.type
_entity.pdbx_description
1 polymer ?
#
loop_
_entity_poly.entity_id
_entity_poly.type
_entity_poly.pdbx_seq_one_letter_code
_entity_poly.pdbx_strand_id
1 'polypeptide(L)'
;MNRHAVGAIYRFEMARWLRTLLQSIAAPILSTSLYFVVFGAAIGARMGEIEGVSYGAFIIPGLVMLSLLSESISNASFGIYMPKWSGTIYEVLSAPVSALEILAGYVGAAATKSVLLGLLILATARVFVPYSIAHPVWMALFLVLTAVTFSLFGFILGVWADTWEKLQIVPLMIVTPLAFLGGSFYSIAMLPPLWQKIALVNPVVYLISGFRWSFYGVADVHIGVSLAMIALFLALCMAVIAWIFRTGYRLRR
;
A
#
# COMPACT_ATOMS: atom_id res chain seq x y z
N MET A 1 -26.88 -4.16 -6.23
CA MET A 1 -25.48 -3.91 -6.66
C MET A 1 -25.34 -4.30 -8.13
N ASN A 2 -25.03 -3.33 -8.98
CA ASN A 2 -24.83 -3.56 -10.42
C ASN A 2 -23.45 -4.16 -10.68
N ARG A 3 -23.37 -5.50 -10.69
CA ARG A 3 -22.11 -6.25 -10.90
C ARG A 3 -21.47 -5.97 -12.26
N HIS A 4 -22.28 -5.62 -13.28
CA HIS A 4 -21.75 -5.30 -14.61
C HIS A 4 -20.98 -3.98 -14.60
N ALA A 5 -21.48 -2.96 -13.91
CA ALA A 5 -20.80 -1.67 -13.79
C ALA A 5 -19.47 -1.81 -13.00
N VAL A 6 -19.50 -2.50 -11.86
CA VAL A 6 -18.27 -2.80 -11.10
C VAL A 6 -17.26 -3.54 -11.97
N GLY A 7 -17.70 -4.59 -12.66
CA GLY A 7 -16.85 -5.37 -13.55
C GLY A 7 -16.30 -4.57 -14.73
N ALA A 8 -17.08 -3.63 -15.28
CA ALA A 8 -16.63 -2.76 -16.38
C ALA A 8 -15.49 -1.83 -15.93
N ILE A 9 -15.67 -1.12 -14.80
CA ILE A 9 -14.63 -0.23 -14.22
C ILE A 9 -13.37 -1.05 -13.87
N TYR A 10 -13.56 -2.17 -13.19
CA TYR A 10 -12.45 -3.06 -12.80
C TYR A 10 -11.66 -3.55 -14.02
N ARG A 11 -12.34 -4.07 -15.04
CA ARG A 11 -11.69 -4.58 -16.27
C ARG A 11 -10.98 -3.47 -17.03
N PHE A 12 -11.57 -2.28 -17.11
CA PHE A 12 -10.94 -1.12 -17.74
C PHE A 12 -9.61 -0.78 -17.05
N GLU A 13 -9.62 -0.70 -15.72
CA GLU A 13 -8.44 -0.41 -14.91
C GLU A 13 -7.37 -1.51 -15.02
N MET A 14 -7.76 -2.76 -15.02
CA MET A 14 -6.84 -3.89 -15.21
C MET A 14 -6.27 -3.93 -16.62
N ALA A 15 -7.07 -3.69 -17.65
CA ALA A 15 -6.62 -3.62 -19.04
C ALA A 15 -5.62 -2.46 -19.25
N ARG A 16 -5.84 -1.30 -18.62
CA ARG A 16 -4.89 -0.20 -18.62
C ARG A 16 -3.55 -0.60 -18.01
N TRP A 17 -3.56 -1.26 -16.86
CA TRP A 17 -2.35 -1.74 -16.19
C TRP A 17 -1.59 -2.78 -17.01
N LEU A 18 -2.30 -3.71 -17.66
CA LEU A 18 -1.69 -4.71 -18.53
C LEU A 18 -0.95 -4.11 -19.74
N ARG A 19 -1.37 -2.94 -20.23
CA ARG A 19 -0.66 -2.23 -21.31
C ARG A 19 0.66 -1.62 -20.86
N THR A 20 0.80 -1.31 -19.56
CA THR A 20 2.00 -0.73 -18.95
C THR A 20 2.71 -1.71 -18.02
N LEU A 21 2.48 -3.02 -18.22
CA LEU A 21 2.91 -4.07 -17.28
C LEU A 21 4.42 -4.05 -17.04
N LEU A 22 5.21 -3.89 -18.09
CA LEU A 22 6.66 -3.84 -17.97
C LEU A 22 7.11 -2.68 -17.06
N GLN A 23 6.57 -1.49 -17.27
CA GLN A 23 6.89 -0.32 -16.46
C GLN A 23 6.38 -0.46 -15.02
N SER A 24 5.15 -0.96 -14.87
CA SER A 24 4.48 -1.08 -13.55
C SER A 24 5.07 -2.19 -12.67
N ILE A 25 5.75 -3.17 -13.24
CA ILE A 25 6.34 -4.31 -12.53
C ILE A 25 7.86 -4.21 -12.48
N ALA A 26 8.52 -3.88 -13.61
CA ALA A 26 9.97 -3.90 -13.67
C ALA A 26 10.61 -2.88 -12.73
N ALA A 27 10.08 -1.66 -12.67
CA ALA A 27 10.66 -0.62 -11.82
C ALA A 27 10.62 -0.96 -10.32
N PRO A 28 9.47 -1.38 -9.72
CA PRO A 28 9.44 -1.82 -8.33
C PRO A 28 10.31 -3.06 -8.06
N ILE A 29 10.33 -4.04 -8.97
CA ILE A 29 11.15 -5.25 -8.80
C ILE A 29 12.64 -4.90 -8.84
N LEU A 30 13.08 -4.09 -9.79
CA LEU A 30 14.47 -3.65 -9.89
C LEU A 30 14.90 -2.86 -8.64
N SER A 31 14.07 -1.90 -8.21
CA SER A 31 14.34 -1.12 -6.99
C SER A 31 14.43 -2.01 -5.76
N THR A 32 13.49 -2.95 -5.58
CA THR A 32 13.49 -3.86 -4.44
C THR A 32 14.65 -4.84 -4.50
N SER A 33 15.01 -5.35 -5.69
CA SER A 33 16.20 -6.19 -5.88
C SER A 33 17.48 -5.45 -5.48
N LEU A 34 17.59 -4.17 -5.86
CA LEU A 34 18.72 -3.34 -5.47
C LEU A 34 18.77 -3.13 -3.94
N TYR A 35 17.61 -2.93 -3.30
CA TYR A 35 17.54 -2.89 -1.84
C TYR A 35 18.03 -4.20 -1.21
N PHE A 36 17.66 -5.38 -1.74
CA PHE A 36 18.16 -6.66 -1.23
C PHE A 36 19.68 -6.80 -1.40
N VAL A 37 20.23 -6.36 -2.52
CA VAL A 37 21.68 -6.39 -2.73
C VAL A 37 22.40 -5.45 -1.75
N VAL A 38 21.94 -4.21 -1.63
CA VAL A 38 22.61 -3.19 -0.79
C VAL A 38 22.40 -3.51 0.69
N PHE A 39 21.17 -3.65 1.13
CA PHE A 39 20.85 -3.82 2.55
C PHE A 39 21.00 -5.28 2.99
N GLY A 40 20.58 -6.23 2.17
CA GLY A 40 20.66 -7.64 2.51
C GLY A 40 22.10 -8.18 2.46
N ALA A 41 22.83 -7.94 1.38
CA ALA A 41 24.17 -8.48 1.22
C ALA A 41 25.25 -7.56 1.84
N ALA A 42 25.31 -6.27 1.44
CA ALA A 42 26.43 -5.40 1.86
C ALA A 42 26.33 -5.00 3.33
N ILE A 43 25.15 -4.61 3.81
CA ILE A 43 24.93 -4.19 5.20
C ILE A 43 24.67 -5.41 6.09
N GLY A 44 23.89 -6.38 5.61
CA GLY A 44 23.54 -7.59 6.36
C GLY A 44 24.75 -8.42 6.78
N ALA A 45 25.81 -8.46 5.96
CA ALA A 45 27.06 -9.12 6.32
C ALA A 45 27.74 -8.52 7.57
N ARG A 46 27.41 -7.27 7.93
CA ARG A 46 27.99 -6.57 9.10
C ARG A 46 27.03 -6.50 10.30
N MET A 47 25.72 -6.48 10.06
CA MET A 47 24.71 -6.32 11.11
C MET A 47 24.33 -7.63 11.81
N GLY A 48 24.59 -8.78 11.17
CA GLY A 48 24.23 -10.09 11.74
C GLY A 48 22.70 -10.31 11.77
N GLU A 49 22.20 -10.66 12.95
CA GLU A 49 20.77 -10.96 13.18
C GLU A 49 20.08 -9.86 13.98
N ILE A 50 18.82 -9.59 13.65
CA ILE A 50 17.90 -8.77 14.43
C ILE A 50 16.80 -9.69 14.95
N GLU A 51 16.65 -9.77 16.28
CA GLU A 51 15.63 -10.59 16.95
C GLU A 51 15.63 -12.06 16.48
N GLY A 52 16.84 -12.62 16.24
CA GLY A 52 17.00 -14.00 15.78
C GLY A 52 16.73 -14.24 14.29
N VAL A 53 16.55 -13.18 13.51
CA VAL A 53 16.32 -13.23 12.07
C VAL A 53 17.50 -12.57 11.35
N SER A 54 18.03 -13.20 10.28
CA SER A 54 19.07 -12.56 9.48
C SER A 54 18.60 -11.21 8.94
N TYR A 55 19.46 -10.21 8.93
CA TYR A 55 19.09 -8.85 8.53
C TYR A 55 18.43 -8.80 7.14
N GLY A 56 18.95 -9.57 6.17
CA GLY A 56 18.36 -9.66 4.83
C GLY A 56 16.92 -10.17 4.85
N ALA A 57 16.61 -11.16 5.68
CA ALA A 57 15.25 -11.67 5.85
C ALA A 57 14.36 -10.69 6.62
N PHE A 58 14.89 -10.02 7.63
CA PHE A 58 14.18 -9.05 8.47
C PHE A 58 13.60 -7.87 7.67
N ILE A 59 14.31 -7.40 6.64
CA ILE A 59 13.86 -6.26 5.82
C ILE A 59 12.80 -6.62 4.78
N ILE A 60 12.58 -7.91 4.47
CA ILE A 60 11.63 -8.34 3.43
C ILE A 60 10.22 -7.79 3.68
N PRO A 61 9.60 -7.99 4.87
CA PRO A 61 8.27 -7.47 5.15
C PRO A 61 8.18 -5.94 5.02
N GLY A 62 9.21 -5.23 5.47
CA GLY A 62 9.28 -3.77 5.36
C GLY A 62 9.32 -3.29 3.92
N LEU A 63 10.13 -3.90 3.06
CA LEU A 63 10.24 -3.56 1.63
C LEU A 63 8.95 -3.86 0.86
N VAL A 64 8.31 -4.99 1.16
CA VAL A 64 7.00 -5.32 0.58
C VAL A 64 5.97 -4.27 0.96
N MET A 65 5.91 -3.89 2.24
CA MET A 65 4.96 -2.87 2.71
C MET A 65 5.25 -1.49 2.13
N LEU A 66 6.50 -1.06 2.04
CA LEU A 66 6.90 0.19 1.40
C LEU A 66 6.39 0.28 -0.05
N SER A 67 6.61 -0.78 -0.83
CA SER A 67 6.15 -0.86 -2.22
C SER A 67 4.62 -0.94 -2.30
N LEU A 68 4.00 -1.74 -1.45
CA LEU A 68 2.54 -1.93 -1.41
C LEU A 68 1.81 -0.62 -1.11
N LEU A 69 2.28 0.15 -0.12
CA LEU A 69 1.73 1.45 0.25
C LEU A 69 1.80 2.43 -0.92
N SER A 70 2.98 2.59 -1.50
CA SER A 70 3.21 3.52 -2.61
C SER A 70 2.36 3.17 -3.84
N GLU A 71 2.33 1.90 -4.22
CA GLU A 71 1.58 1.42 -5.38
C GLU A 71 0.06 1.47 -5.17
N SER A 72 -0.43 1.13 -3.96
CA SER A 72 -1.86 1.21 -3.66
C SER A 72 -2.38 2.63 -3.78
N ILE A 73 -1.63 3.59 -3.24
CA ILE A 73 -1.98 5.01 -3.32
C ILE A 73 -1.91 5.49 -4.78
N SER A 74 -0.80 5.23 -5.47
CA SER A 74 -0.58 5.71 -6.83
C SER A 74 -1.59 5.14 -7.82
N ASN A 75 -1.84 3.83 -7.79
CA ASN A 75 -2.81 3.20 -8.68
C ASN A 75 -4.24 3.70 -8.46
N ALA A 76 -4.67 3.85 -7.21
CA ALA A 76 -6.01 4.31 -6.90
C ALA A 76 -6.19 5.81 -7.19
N SER A 77 -5.21 6.64 -6.83
CA SER A 77 -5.28 8.09 -7.07
C SER A 77 -5.28 8.41 -8.56
N PHE A 78 -4.42 7.76 -9.34
CA PHE A 78 -4.40 7.91 -10.78
C PHE A 78 -5.71 7.41 -11.42
N GLY A 79 -6.26 6.29 -10.94
CA GLY A 79 -7.49 5.69 -11.44
C GLY A 79 -8.67 6.65 -11.46
N ILE A 80 -8.87 7.45 -10.41
CA ILE A 80 -9.96 8.42 -10.31
C ILE A 80 -9.58 9.81 -10.86
N TYR A 81 -8.30 10.18 -10.77
CA TYR A 81 -7.83 11.48 -11.26
C TYR A 81 -7.95 11.59 -12.78
N MET A 82 -7.57 10.56 -13.54
CA MET A 82 -7.61 10.59 -15.00
C MET A 82 -9.01 10.81 -15.57
N PRO A 83 -10.04 10.07 -15.16
CA PRO A 83 -11.42 10.36 -15.55
C PRO A 83 -11.87 11.77 -15.16
N LYS A 84 -11.46 12.27 -14.01
CA LYS A 84 -11.76 13.63 -13.57
C LYS A 84 -11.09 14.67 -14.45
N TRP A 85 -9.82 14.48 -14.80
CA TRP A 85 -9.05 15.37 -15.65
C TRP A 85 -9.55 15.40 -17.09
N SER A 86 -9.90 14.22 -17.66
CA SER A 86 -10.44 14.10 -19.03
C SER A 86 -11.93 14.46 -19.17
N GLY A 87 -12.63 14.65 -18.04
CA GLY A 87 -14.08 14.90 -18.03
C GLY A 87 -14.94 13.62 -18.14
N THR A 88 -14.36 12.45 -18.40
CA THR A 88 -15.11 11.18 -18.51
C THR A 88 -15.73 10.74 -17.18
N ILE A 89 -15.35 11.37 -16.07
CA ILE A 89 -15.99 11.14 -14.75
C ILE A 89 -17.49 11.43 -14.78
N TYR A 90 -17.93 12.39 -15.60
CA TYR A 90 -19.35 12.75 -15.73
C TYR A 90 -20.17 11.63 -16.36
N GLU A 91 -19.60 10.84 -17.27
CA GLU A 91 -20.24 9.66 -17.84
C GLU A 91 -20.47 8.59 -16.77
N VAL A 92 -19.45 8.38 -15.89
CA VAL A 92 -19.55 7.44 -14.77
C VAL A 92 -20.59 7.90 -13.74
N LEU A 93 -20.62 9.21 -13.43
CA LEU A 93 -21.57 9.78 -12.46
C LEU A 93 -23.00 9.89 -12.97
N SER A 94 -23.21 9.98 -14.30
CA SER A 94 -24.55 10.00 -14.93
C SER A 94 -25.11 8.60 -15.15
N ALA A 95 -24.28 7.56 -15.12
CA ALA A 95 -24.73 6.17 -15.20
C ALA A 95 -25.51 5.78 -13.94
N PRO A 96 -26.43 4.79 -14.01
CA PRO A 96 -27.18 4.29 -12.86
C PRO A 96 -26.30 3.40 -11.97
N VAL A 97 -25.23 3.98 -11.42
CA VAL A 97 -24.21 3.31 -10.61
C VAL A 97 -24.10 4.01 -9.26
N SER A 98 -24.13 3.23 -8.18
CA SER A 98 -23.98 3.76 -6.82
C SER A 98 -22.51 4.12 -6.51
N ALA A 99 -22.31 5.01 -5.54
CA ALA A 99 -20.98 5.39 -5.05
C ALA A 99 -20.14 4.18 -4.61
N LEU A 100 -20.77 3.19 -3.95
CA LEU A 100 -20.07 1.97 -3.52
C LEU A 100 -19.62 1.10 -4.70
N GLU A 101 -20.39 1.08 -5.79
CA GLU A 101 -20.03 0.35 -7.00
C GLU A 101 -18.85 0.99 -7.73
N ILE A 102 -18.86 2.32 -7.83
CA ILE A 102 -17.72 3.09 -8.37
C ILE A 102 -16.47 2.81 -7.54
N LEU A 103 -16.60 2.91 -6.23
CA LEU A 103 -15.50 2.67 -5.30
C LEU A 103 -14.97 1.24 -5.42
N ALA A 104 -15.86 0.23 -5.43
CA ALA A 104 -15.47 -1.17 -5.55
C ALA A 104 -14.73 -1.46 -6.87
N GLY A 105 -15.09 -0.80 -7.96
CA GLY A 105 -14.41 -0.92 -9.25
C GLY A 105 -12.98 -0.37 -9.20
N TYR A 106 -12.81 0.89 -8.83
CA TYR A 106 -11.50 1.56 -8.80
C TYR A 106 -10.58 1.03 -7.72
N VAL A 107 -11.07 0.98 -6.47
CA VAL A 107 -10.28 0.50 -5.32
C VAL A 107 -9.98 -0.99 -5.43
N GLY A 108 -10.95 -1.79 -5.89
CA GLY A 108 -10.74 -3.22 -6.11
C GLY A 108 -9.64 -3.49 -7.14
N ALA A 109 -9.63 -2.76 -8.26
CA ALA A 109 -8.58 -2.88 -9.27
C ALA A 109 -7.22 -2.44 -8.71
N ALA A 110 -7.14 -1.29 -8.02
CA ALA A 110 -5.90 -0.78 -7.44
C ALA A 110 -5.34 -1.75 -6.38
N ALA A 111 -6.17 -2.24 -5.48
CA ALA A 111 -5.77 -3.20 -4.46
C ALA A 111 -5.28 -4.52 -5.08
N THR A 112 -5.96 -5.02 -6.12
CA THR A 112 -5.52 -6.24 -6.83
C THR A 112 -4.14 -6.06 -7.45
N LYS A 113 -3.90 -4.94 -8.16
CA LYS A 113 -2.59 -4.62 -8.74
C LYS A 113 -1.49 -4.60 -7.68
N SER A 114 -1.75 -3.95 -6.55
CA SER A 114 -0.80 -3.81 -5.45
C SER A 114 -0.52 -5.14 -4.74
N VAL A 115 -1.53 -5.96 -4.52
CA VAL A 115 -1.36 -7.31 -3.96
C VAL A 115 -0.52 -8.18 -4.90
N LEU A 116 -0.81 -8.16 -6.21
CA LEU A 116 -0.03 -8.92 -7.20
C LEU A 116 1.44 -8.47 -7.20
N LEU A 117 1.69 -7.17 -7.13
CA LEU A 117 3.06 -6.65 -7.02
C LEU A 117 3.72 -7.08 -5.72
N GLY A 118 3.04 -7.00 -4.58
CA GLY A 118 3.57 -7.47 -3.30
C GLY A 118 3.97 -8.93 -3.32
N LEU A 119 3.15 -9.79 -3.94
CA LEU A 119 3.46 -11.21 -4.14
C LEU A 119 4.66 -11.42 -5.08
N LEU A 120 4.78 -10.61 -6.14
CA LEU A 120 5.94 -10.65 -7.04
C LEU A 120 7.23 -10.21 -6.32
N ILE A 121 7.16 -9.19 -5.46
CA ILE A 121 8.30 -8.78 -4.65
C ILE A 121 8.70 -9.90 -3.67
N LEU A 122 7.74 -10.58 -3.04
CA LEU A 122 8.02 -11.75 -2.20
C LEU A 122 8.70 -12.87 -2.99
N ALA A 123 8.18 -13.19 -4.18
CA ALA A 123 8.81 -14.18 -5.06
C ALA A 123 10.25 -13.78 -5.44
N THR A 124 10.47 -12.51 -5.75
CA THR A 124 11.81 -11.97 -6.05
C THR A 124 12.73 -12.04 -4.82
N ALA A 125 12.23 -11.69 -3.63
CA ALA A 125 12.99 -11.76 -2.38
C ALA A 125 13.54 -13.16 -2.12
N ARG A 126 12.80 -14.21 -2.50
CA ARG A 126 13.23 -15.61 -2.35
C ARG A 126 14.50 -15.96 -3.13
N VAL A 127 14.77 -15.24 -4.20
CA VAL A 127 15.99 -15.43 -5.01
C VAL A 127 17.23 -14.90 -4.29
N PHE A 128 17.07 -13.83 -3.49
CA PHE A 128 18.18 -13.15 -2.82
C PHE A 128 18.41 -13.67 -1.39
N VAL A 129 17.34 -13.98 -0.67
CA VAL A 129 17.43 -14.33 0.76
C VAL A 129 16.43 -15.44 1.08
N PRO A 130 16.86 -16.52 1.75
CA PRO A 130 15.93 -17.50 2.30
C PRO A 130 15.13 -16.87 3.43
N TYR A 131 13.81 -17.07 3.41
CA TYR A 131 12.90 -16.62 4.46
C TYR A 131 11.78 -17.65 4.68
N SER A 132 11.14 -17.60 5.82
CA SER A 132 9.97 -18.42 6.17
C SER A 132 8.76 -17.53 6.44
N ILE A 133 7.58 -18.11 6.28
CA ILE A 133 6.31 -17.46 6.62
C ILE A 133 5.65 -18.35 7.68
N ALA A 134 5.68 -17.91 8.94
CA ALA A 134 5.12 -18.66 10.06
C ALA A 134 3.58 -18.71 10.00
N HIS A 135 2.96 -17.60 9.58
CA HIS A 135 1.50 -17.44 9.57
C HIS A 135 0.98 -16.96 8.21
N PRO A 136 0.88 -17.85 7.17
CA PRO A 136 0.55 -17.43 5.80
C PRO A 136 -0.84 -16.80 5.65
N VAL A 137 -1.82 -17.23 6.44
CA VAL A 137 -3.17 -16.64 6.43
C VAL A 137 -3.13 -15.18 6.92
N TRP A 138 -2.38 -14.91 7.99
CA TRP A 138 -2.20 -13.56 8.51
C TRP A 138 -1.40 -12.68 7.55
N MET A 139 -0.39 -13.24 6.91
CA MET A 139 0.37 -12.54 5.86
C MET A 139 -0.57 -12.09 4.73
N ALA A 140 -1.42 -12.98 4.21
CA ALA A 140 -2.37 -12.65 3.17
C ALA A 140 -3.40 -11.61 3.64
N LEU A 141 -3.90 -11.72 4.88
CA LEU A 141 -4.83 -10.78 5.48
C LEU A 141 -4.22 -9.37 5.57
N PHE A 142 -3.01 -9.22 6.13
CA PHE A 142 -2.33 -7.93 6.23
C PHE A 142 -2.04 -7.34 4.85
N LEU A 143 -1.61 -8.16 3.89
CA LEU A 143 -1.33 -7.74 2.52
C LEU A 143 -2.57 -7.15 1.85
N VAL A 144 -3.70 -7.87 1.91
CA VAL A 144 -4.96 -7.43 1.29
C VAL A 144 -5.54 -6.23 2.03
N LEU A 145 -5.58 -6.27 3.36
CA LEU A 145 -6.16 -5.21 4.18
C LEU A 145 -5.39 -3.89 4.00
N THR A 146 -4.06 -3.95 3.96
CA THR A 146 -3.22 -2.78 3.67
C THR A 146 -3.46 -2.25 2.26
N ALA A 147 -3.48 -3.13 1.24
CA ALA A 147 -3.72 -2.73 -0.14
C ALA A 147 -5.08 -2.04 -0.31
N VAL A 148 -6.15 -2.58 0.28
CA VAL A 148 -7.49 -1.98 0.23
C VAL A 148 -7.50 -0.64 0.95
N THR A 149 -6.99 -0.57 2.17
CA THR A 149 -7.00 0.65 2.98
C THR A 149 -6.25 1.80 2.31
N PHE A 150 -5.06 1.52 1.76
CA PHE A 150 -4.27 2.54 1.09
C PHE A 150 -4.74 2.84 -0.34
N SER A 151 -5.45 1.93 -0.98
CA SER A 151 -6.18 2.26 -2.21
C SER A 151 -7.38 3.18 -1.94
N LEU A 152 -8.09 3.02 -0.81
CA LEU A 152 -9.13 3.97 -0.38
C LEU A 152 -8.52 5.36 -0.12
N PHE A 153 -7.40 5.43 0.58
CA PHE A 153 -6.68 6.67 0.80
C PHE A 153 -6.22 7.31 -0.52
N GLY A 154 -5.66 6.51 -1.43
CA GLY A 154 -5.28 6.95 -2.77
C GLY A 154 -6.47 7.48 -3.57
N PHE A 155 -7.64 6.85 -3.47
CA PHE A 155 -8.87 7.34 -4.10
C PHE A 155 -9.25 8.75 -3.59
N ILE A 156 -9.18 8.98 -2.27
CA ILE A 156 -9.41 10.31 -1.67
C ILE A 156 -8.43 11.33 -2.25
N LEU A 157 -7.15 10.98 -2.35
CA LEU A 157 -6.12 11.87 -2.91
C LEU A 157 -6.38 12.19 -4.37
N GLY A 158 -6.79 11.21 -5.18
CA GLY A 158 -7.13 11.43 -6.58
C GLY A 158 -8.34 12.35 -6.78
N VAL A 159 -9.32 12.28 -5.88
CA VAL A 159 -10.45 13.23 -5.87
C VAL A 159 -9.98 14.64 -5.44
N TRP A 160 -9.10 14.72 -4.44
CA TRP A 160 -8.60 15.99 -3.92
C TRP A 160 -7.64 16.71 -4.89
N ALA A 161 -6.80 15.97 -5.61
CA ALA A 161 -5.79 16.55 -6.48
C ALA A 161 -6.41 17.27 -7.69
N ASP A 162 -5.92 18.49 -7.98
CA ASP A 162 -6.31 19.28 -9.15
C ASP A 162 -5.22 19.23 -10.23
N THR A 163 -3.97 18.90 -9.83
CA THR A 163 -2.81 18.86 -10.72
C THR A 163 -2.06 17.55 -10.55
N TRP A 164 -1.27 17.19 -11.58
CA TRP A 164 -0.44 16.00 -11.56
C TRP A 164 0.60 15.99 -10.44
N GLU A 165 1.19 17.14 -10.16
CA GLU A 165 2.19 17.32 -9.12
C GLU A 165 1.61 16.98 -7.74
N LYS A 166 0.35 17.38 -7.47
CA LYS A 166 -0.32 17.08 -6.19
C LYS A 166 -0.51 15.58 -5.97
N LEU A 167 -0.69 14.79 -7.04
CA LEU A 167 -0.77 13.33 -6.92
C LEU A 167 0.55 12.72 -6.43
N GLN A 168 1.68 13.29 -6.84
CA GLN A 168 3.00 12.75 -6.53
C GLN A 168 3.55 13.23 -5.18
N ILE A 169 3.13 14.42 -4.72
CA ILE A 169 3.61 15.01 -3.47
C ILE A 169 3.34 14.10 -2.28
N VAL A 170 2.14 13.55 -2.15
CA VAL A 170 1.76 12.76 -0.97
C VAL A 170 2.50 11.43 -0.89
N PRO A 171 2.58 10.60 -1.94
CA PRO A 171 3.39 9.39 -1.90
C PRO A 171 4.87 9.68 -1.62
N LEU A 172 5.45 10.68 -2.27
CA LEU A 172 6.87 10.96 -2.18
C LEU A 172 7.27 11.64 -0.87
N MET A 173 6.53 12.68 -0.45
CA MET A 173 6.91 13.52 0.69
C MET A 173 6.32 13.08 2.02
N ILE A 174 5.25 12.29 2.03
CA ILE A 174 4.60 11.84 3.26
C ILE A 174 4.75 10.34 3.43
N VAL A 175 4.31 9.53 2.45
CA VAL A 175 4.26 8.07 2.64
C VAL A 175 5.65 7.47 2.72
N THR A 176 6.58 7.90 1.86
CA THR A 176 7.95 7.38 1.86
C THR A 176 8.67 7.66 3.20
N PRO A 177 8.72 8.89 3.74
CA PRO A 177 9.30 9.13 5.06
C PRO A 177 8.60 8.37 6.19
N LEU A 178 7.26 8.28 6.16
CA LEU A 178 6.52 7.50 7.14
C LEU A 178 6.85 6.01 7.09
N ALA A 179 7.02 5.44 5.89
CA ALA A 179 7.40 4.04 5.74
C ALA A 179 8.84 3.77 6.23
N PHE A 180 9.76 4.70 5.97
CA PHE A 180 11.13 4.61 6.53
C PHE A 180 11.11 4.70 8.05
N LEU A 181 10.43 5.70 8.62
CA LEU A 181 10.27 5.83 10.07
C LEU A 181 9.40 4.71 10.67
N GLY A 182 8.63 4.03 9.85
CA GLY A 182 7.77 2.89 10.19
C GLY A 182 8.51 1.59 10.51
N GLY A 183 9.84 1.57 10.43
CA GLY A 183 10.64 0.39 10.72
C GLY A 183 10.77 -0.57 9.54
N SER A 184 10.75 -0.06 8.29
CA SER A 184 10.96 -0.91 7.11
C SER A 184 12.32 -1.62 7.11
N PHE A 185 13.35 -0.99 7.66
CA PHE A 185 14.74 -1.45 7.61
C PHE A 185 15.35 -1.77 8.99
N TYR A 186 14.63 -1.52 10.08
CA TYR A 186 15.10 -1.69 11.46
C TYR A 186 13.92 -2.02 12.38
N SER A 187 14.19 -2.51 13.58
CA SER A 187 13.17 -2.61 14.64
C SER A 187 13.04 -1.26 15.37
N ILE A 188 11.81 -0.88 15.74
CA ILE A 188 11.56 0.36 16.49
C ILE A 188 12.37 0.40 17.79
N ALA A 189 12.63 -0.74 18.40
CA ALA A 189 13.46 -0.85 19.61
C ALA A 189 14.91 -0.36 19.42
N MET A 190 15.42 -0.31 18.18
CA MET A 190 16.77 0.18 17.87
C MET A 190 16.87 1.72 17.86
N LEU A 191 15.74 2.43 17.85
CA LEU A 191 15.73 3.89 17.87
C LEU A 191 16.02 4.46 19.27
N PRO A 192 16.56 5.70 19.36
CA PRO A 192 16.59 6.43 20.63
C PRO A 192 15.18 6.64 21.21
N PRO A 193 15.00 6.73 22.55
CA PRO A 193 13.68 6.73 23.21
C PRO A 193 12.71 7.81 22.70
N LEU A 194 13.22 8.97 22.31
CA LEU A 194 12.40 10.04 21.72
C LEU A 194 11.81 9.61 20.37
N TRP A 195 12.64 9.03 19.51
CA TRP A 195 12.22 8.59 18.17
C TRP A 195 11.30 7.37 18.20
N GLN A 196 11.45 6.49 19.22
CA GLN A 196 10.49 5.40 19.43
C GLN A 196 9.08 5.93 19.68
N LYS A 197 8.94 6.95 20.53
CA LYS A 197 7.63 7.59 20.80
C LYS A 197 7.05 8.27 19.55
N ILE A 198 7.89 8.95 18.78
CA ILE A 198 7.47 9.58 17.51
C ILE A 198 7.05 8.52 16.50
N ALA A 199 7.81 7.45 16.36
CA ALA A 199 7.50 6.34 15.46
C ALA A 199 6.15 5.68 15.81
N LEU A 200 5.80 5.52 17.09
CA LEU A 200 4.52 4.95 17.51
C LEU A 200 3.30 5.81 17.18
N VAL A 201 3.47 7.10 16.86
CA VAL A 201 2.38 7.94 16.30
C VAL A 201 2.15 7.64 14.81
N ASN A 202 3.12 7.04 14.14
CA ASN A 202 3.06 6.71 12.73
C ASN A 202 2.20 5.45 12.48
N PRO A 203 1.09 5.54 11.74
CA PRO A 203 0.23 4.38 11.48
C PRO A 203 0.93 3.27 10.68
N VAL A 204 1.98 3.60 9.92
CA VAL A 204 2.71 2.64 9.09
C VAL A 204 3.52 1.65 9.94
N VAL A 205 3.94 2.02 11.16
CA VAL A 205 4.59 1.11 12.12
C VAL A 205 3.73 -0.13 12.36
N TYR A 206 2.45 0.07 12.60
CA TYR A 206 1.50 -1.00 12.92
C TYR A 206 1.30 -1.97 11.74
N LEU A 207 1.34 -1.45 10.52
CA LEU A 207 1.24 -2.25 9.30
C LEU A 207 2.47 -3.13 9.11
N ILE A 208 3.66 -2.52 9.20
CA ILE A 208 4.94 -3.22 9.01
C ILE A 208 5.16 -4.22 10.14
N SER A 209 4.89 -3.84 11.39
CA SER A 209 5.03 -4.72 12.56
C SER A 209 4.10 -5.94 12.46
N GLY A 210 2.82 -5.74 12.17
CA GLY A 210 1.86 -6.84 12.01
C GLY A 210 2.20 -7.76 10.84
N PHE A 211 2.64 -7.19 9.71
CA PHE A 211 3.07 -7.98 8.56
C PHE A 211 4.36 -8.75 8.85
N ARG A 212 5.35 -8.15 9.53
CA ARG A 212 6.58 -8.83 9.97
C ARG A 212 6.29 -9.97 10.93
N TRP A 213 5.37 -9.77 11.85
CA TRP A 213 4.93 -10.82 12.76
C TRP A 213 4.42 -12.05 12.01
N SER A 214 3.70 -11.87 10.91
CA SER A 214 3.20 -12.99 10.13
C SER A 214 4.30 -13.85 9.50
N PHE A 215 5.51 -13.31 9.33
CA PHE A 215 6.67 -14.02 8.80
C PHE A 215 7.45 -14.73 9.91
N TYR A 216 7.76 -14.03 11.00
CA TYR A 216 8.76 -14.50 11.97
C TYR A 216 8.23 -14.67 13.40
N GLY A 217 6.97 -14.33 13.64
CA GLY A 217 6.41 -14.30 15.00
C GLY A 217 6.91 -13.13 15.85
N VAL A 218 7.75 -12.25 15.28
CA VAL A 218 8.37 -11.10 15.94
C VAL A 218 7.66 -9.82 15.54
N ALA A 219 7.33 -8.99 16.51
CA ALA A 219 6.60 -7.74 16.27
C ALA A 219 7.07 -6.63 17.21
N ASP A 220 7.26 -5.42 16.68
CA ASP A 220 7.51 -4.22 17.49
C ASP A 220 6.28 -3.80 18.31
N VAL A 221 5.08 -4.13 17.83
CA VAL A 221 3.79 -3.78 18.44
C VAL A 221 2.85 -4.98 18.43
N HIS A 222 2.03 -5.11 19.48
CA HIS A 222 1.07 -6.20 19.59
C HIS A 222 0.11 -6.25 18.38
N ILE A 223 -0.08 -7.44 17.82
CA ILE A 223 -0.84 -7.66 16.58
C ILE A 223 -2.28 -7.12 16.63
N GLY A 224 -2.93 -7.22 17.79
CA GLY A 224 -4.29 -6.69 17.99
C GLY A 224 -4.34 -5.17 17.80
N VAL A 225 -3.30 -4.44 18.26
CA VAL A 225 -3.19 -2.99 18.05
C VAL A 225 -2.96 -2.68 16.59
N SER A 226 -2.13 -3.46 15.90
CA SER A 226 -1.90 -3.32 14.45
C SER A 226 -3.20 -3.48 13.65
N LEU A 227 -4.00 -4.49 13.96
CA LEU A 227 -5.30 -4.70 13.30
C LEU A 227 -6.30 -3.58 13.61
N ALA A 228 -6.36 -3.13 14.87
CA ALA A 228 -7.23 -2.03 15.27
C ALA A 228 -6.87 -0.73 14.55
N MET A 229 -5.59 -0.42 14.39
CA MET A 229 -5.12 0.76 13.66
C MET A 229 -5.47 0.71 12.17
N ILE A 230 -5.30 -0.44 11.52
CA ILE A 230 -5.70 -0.62 10.12
C ILE A 230 -7.22 -0.45 9.99
N ALA A 231 -8.00 -1.09 10.85
CA ALA A 231 -9.46 -1.01 10.83
C ALA A 231 -9.95 0.41 11.07
N LEU A 232 -9.34 1.15 12.00
CA LEU A 232 -9.63 2.55 12.26
C LEU A 232 -9.33 3.43 11.03
N PHE A 233 -8.17 3.25 10.41
CA PHE A 233 -7.79 4.03 9.23
C PHE A 233 -8.68 3.70 8.02
N LEU A 234 -9.04 2.44 7.84
CA LEU A 234 -10.01 2.00 6.82
C LEU A 234 -11.38 2.66 7.05
N ALA A 235 -11.89 2.62 8.28
CA ALA A 235 -13.16 3.24 8.64
C ALA A 235 -13.15 4.76 8.41
N LEU A 236 -12.05 5.42 8.74
CA LEU A 236 -11.85 6.85 8.49
C LEU A 236 -11.88 7.16 6.99
N CYS A 237 -11.15 6.41 6.16
CA CYS A 237 -11.17 6.56 4.72
C CYS A 237 -12.58 6.36 4.14
N MET A 238 -13.31 5.34 4.60
CA MET A 238 -14.69 5.10 4.18
C MET A 238 -15.63 6.23 4.59
N ALA A 239 -15.49 6.80 5.78
CA ALA A 239 -16.28 7.94 6.24
C ALA A 239 -16.02 9.18 5.38
N VAL A 240 -14.74 9.48 5.07
CA VAL A 240 -14.37 10.59 4.19
C VAL A 240 -14.93 10.40 2.78
N ILE A 241 -14.83 9.21 2.22
CA ILE A 241 -15.38 8.90 0.89
C ILE A 241 -16.92 9.04 0.88
N ALA A 242 -17.59 8.54 1.92
CA ALA A 242 -19.03 8.70 2.05
C ALA A 242 -19.44 10.19 2.12
N TRP A 243 -18.66 11.01 2.82
CA TRP A 243 -18.84 12.45 2.84
C TRP A 243 -18.63 13.09 1.46
N ILE A 244 -17.56 12.72 0.74
CA ILE A 244 -17.26 13.21 -0.62
C ILE A 244 -18.44 12.94 -1.57
N PHE A 245 -18.97 11.71 -1.59
CA PHE A 245 -20.08 11.35 -2.47
C PHE A 245 -21.40 12.02 -2.07
N ARG A 246 -21.66 12.21 -0.77
CA ARG A 246 -22.87 12.92 -0.29
C ARG A 246 -22.85 14.41 -0.62
N THR A 247 -21.71 15.06 -0.53
CA THR A 247 -21.56 16.49 -0.79
C THR A 247 -21.25 16.83 -2.24
N GLY A 248 -20.80 15.84 -3.02
CA GLY A 248 -20.28 16.07 -4.38
C GLY A 248 -18.96 16.83 -4.41
N TYR A 249 -18.24 16.87 -3.25
CA TYR A 249 -17.00 17.63 -3.11
C TYR A 249 -15.97 17.23 -4.18
N ARG A 250 -15.58 18.20 -5.02
CA ARG A 250 -14.61 18.06 -6.11
C ARG A 250 -14.91 16.96 -7.17
N LEU A 251 -16.09 16.34 -7.13
CA LEU A 251 -16.57 15.42 -8.16
C LEU A 251 -17.41 16.14 -9.22
N ARG A 252 -18.01 17.27 -8.84
CA ARG A 252 -18.83 18.13 -9.71
C ARG A 252 -18.14 19.49 -9.80
N ARG A 253 -17.42 19.73 -10.86
CA ARG A 253 -16.93 21.06 -11.29
C ARG A 253 -17.47 21.35 -12.68
#